data_ba52366e4cd7c317726b79ec48f43946
#
_entry.id   ba52366e4cd7c317726b79ec48f43946
#
_cell.length_a   1.000
_cell.length_b   1.000
_cell.length_c   1.000
_cell.angle_alpha   90.00
_cell.angle_beta   90.00
_cell.angle_gamma   90.00
#
_symmetry.space_group_name_H-M   'P 1'
#
loop_
_entity.id
_entity.type
_entity.pdbx_description
1 polymer ?
#
loop_
_entity_poly.entity_id
_entity_poly.type
_entity_poly.pdbx_seq_one_letter_code
_entity_poly.pdbx_strand_id
1 'polypeptide(L)'
;MENPNETKQEATTASPQPNTTTPSAVISSPSPSVSTAHAFQKATPVTTAKPALTAGGIKKPRQDKPPEIDLGIWRISRRNFFSVAGWAAFFVFIFTSTIATLRMMFPRILYEPPSAFKAGYPEDYLVGEVSEKYKDDYRVWIVREQEGFYAISAICTHLGCTPRWLAPENKFKCPCHGSGFRRTGINFEGPAPRPLERLKISLADDGQILVDRNIKFRFENGDWIKPDCYLKYS
;
A
#
# COMPACT_ATOMS: atom_id res chain seq x y z
N MET A 1 -48.48 23.80 47.68
CA MET A 1 -47.48 24.90 47.62
C MET A 1 -46.78 24.78 46.31
N GLU A 2 -47.20 25.65 45.44
CA GLU A 2 -46.82 25.74 44.04
C GLU A 2 -45.38 26.20 43.89
N ASN A 3 -44.73 25.71 42.88
CA ASN A 3 -43.49 26.28 42.40
C ASN A 3 -43.65 26.71 40.95
N PRO A 4 -43.65 28.01 40.65
CA PRO A 4 -43.66 28.51 39.27
C PRO A 4 -42.27 28.99 38.91
N ASN A 5 -41.68 28.43 37.87
CA ASN A 5 -40.87 29.19 36.93
C ASN A 5 -40.64 28.43 35.62
N GLU A 6 -41.63 28.52 34.73
CA GLU A 6 -41.46 28.45 33.31
C GLU A 6 -40.79 29.71 32.82
N THR A 7 -39.67 29.61 32.19
CA THR A 7 -39.18 30.63 31.28
C THR A 7 -38.93 30.01 29.90
N LYS A 8 -39.94 30.24 29.09
CA LYS A 8 -40.01 30.17 27.68
C LYS A 8 -39.01 31.15 27.05
N GLN A 9 -38.13 30.69 26.22
CA GLN A 9 -37.50 31.52 25.20
C GLN A 9 -37.49 30.80 23.85
N GLU A 10 -38.17 31.44 23.04
CA GLU A 10 -38.56 31.34 21.65
C GLU A 10 -37.39 31.36 20.69
N ALA A 11 -37.67 30.70 19.60
CA ALA A 11 -37.05 30.66 18.32
C ALA A 11 -36.31 31.93 17.85
N THR A 12 -35.18 31.74 17.23
CA THR A 12 -34.75 32.62 16.16
C THR A 12 -34.05 31.78 15.06
N THR A 13 -34.75 31.69 14.00
CA THR A 13 -34.35 31.42 12.62
C THR A 13 -33.16 32.30 12.22
N ALA A 14 -32.16 31.71 11.62
CA ALA A 14 -31.46 32.27 10.45
C ALA A 14 -30.42 31.30 9.92
N SER A 15 -30.75 30.69 8.80
CA SER A 15 -29.78 30.24 7.79
C SER A 15 -29.27 31.48 7.04
N PRO A 16 -28.01 31.51 6.65
CA PRO A 16 -27.73 31.87 5.28
C PRO A 16 -26.80 30.87 4.63
N GLN A 17 -27.23 30.37 3.49
CA GLN A 17 -26.35 29.87 2.45
C GLN A 17 -25.59 31.05 1.81
N PRO A 18 -24.37 30.87 1.39
CA PRO A 18 -23.89 31.56 0.21
C PRO A 18 -23.76 30.60 -0.96
N ASN A 19 -24.51 30.95 -1.96
CA ASN A 19 -24.22 30.74 -3.37
C ASN A 19 -22.79 31.17 -3.66
N THR A 20 -22.18 30.49 -4.60
CA THR A 20 -21.62 31.06 -5.80
C THR A 20 -20.51 30.20 -6.33
N THR A 21 -20.81 29.75 -7.51
CA THR A 21 -20.08 30.07 -8.74
C THR A 21 -18.81 29.29 -8.98
N THR A 22 -18.98 28.24 -9.72
CA THR A 22 -18.01 27.64 -10.64
C THR A 22 -17.51 28.71 -11.63
N PRO A 23 -16.25 28.69 -11.98
CA PRO A 23 -15.94 28.69 -13.41
C PRO A 23 -15.13 27.46 -13.81
N SER A 24 -15.71 26.76 -14.75
CA SER A 24 -15.01 25.83 -15.65
C SER A 24 -13.88 26.55 -16.37
N ALA A 25 -12.67 26.15 -16.08
CA ALA A 25 -11.55 26.44 -16.96
C ALA A 25 -11.24 25.17 -17.76
N VAL A 26 -11.76 25.15 -18.94
CA VAL A 26 -11.37 24.26 -20.03
C VAL A 26 -9.94 24.64 -20.43
N ILE A 27 -8.97 23.82 -20.06
CA ILE A 27 -7.64 23.91 -20.62
C ILE A 27 -7.58 22.90 -21.76
N SER A 28 -7.81 23.41 -22.95
CA SER A 28 -7.51 22.75 -24.20
C SER A 28 -5.99 22.72 -24.40
N SER A 29 -5.43 21.53 -24.39
CA SER A 29 -4.06 21.29 -24.84
C SER A 29 -4.01 21.26 -26.38
N PRO A 30 -3.11 21.99 -27.01
CA PRO A 30 -2.90 21.86 -28.46
C PRO A 30 -1.95 20.68 -28.71
N SER A 31 -2.39 19.76 -29.54
CA SER A 31 -1.54 18.78 -30.22
C SER A 31 -0.69 19.46 -31.27
N PRO A 32 0.62 19.26 -31.34
CA PRO A 32 1.39 19.63 -32.50
C PRO A 32 1.29 18.52 -33.56
N SER A 33 0.56 18.80 -34.59
CA SER A 33 0.65 18.11 -35.86
C SER A 33 1.94 18.54 -36.58
N VAL A 34 2.94 17.67 -36.60
CA VAL A 34 4.08 17.81 -37.50
C VAL A 34 3.88 16.87 -38.68
N SER A 35 3.33 17.42 -39.74
CA SER A 35 3.35 16.83 -41.06
C SER A 35 4.62 17.32 -41.75
N THR A 36 5.60 16.46 -41.92
CA THR A 36 6.68 16.67 -42.86
C THR A 36 6.70 15.50 -43.83
N ALA A 37 5.97 15.68 -44.91
CA ALA A 37 6.10 14.86 -46.10
C ALA A 37 7.43 15.20 -46.75
N HIS A 38 8.47 14.41 -46.58
CA HIS A 38 9.64 14.43 -47.44
C HIS A 38 9.34 13.66 -48.71
N ALA A 39 9.18 14.44 -49.78
CA ALA A 39 9.09 13.94 -51.14
C ALA A 39 10.36 13.13 -51.48
N PHE A 40 10.16 11.88 -51.80
CA PHE A 40 11.20 11.00 -52.34
C PHE A 40 11.48 11.40 -53.77
N GLN A 41 12.54 12.16 -54.02
CA GLN A 41 13.02 12.45 -55.36
C GLN A 41 13.71 11.21 -55.94
N LYS A 42 13.07 10.66 -56.94
CA LYS A 42 13.54 9.56 -57.77
C LYS A 42 14.74 10.06 -58.62
N ALA A 43 15.94 9.69 -58.20
CA ALA A 43 17.15 9.97 -59.02
C ALA A 43 17.17 9.04 -60.25
N THR A 44 17.26 9.65 -61.41
CA THR A 44 17.46 9.02 -62.72
C THR A 44 18.85 8.40 -62.80
N PRO A 45 19.02 7.28 -63.48
CA PRO A 45 20.35 6.65 -63.66
C PRO A 45 21.13 7.40 -64.72
N VAL A 46 22.24 7.94 -64.32
CA VAL A 46 23.26 8.49 -65.27
C VAL A 46 24.06 7.33 -65.81
N THR A 47 23.85 7.05 -67.08
CA THR A 47 24.69 6.15 -67.86
C THR A 47 26.02 6.85 -68.16
N THR A 48 27.08 6.42 -67.51
CA THR A 48 28.45 6.84 -67.89
C THR A 48 29.19 5.67 -68.50
N ALA A 49 29.63 5.94 -69.68
CA ALA A 49 30.40 5.11 -70.59
C ALA A 49 31.71 4.62 -69.95
N LYS A 50 31.98 3.35 -70.20
CA LYS A 50 33.18 2.59 -69.80
C LYS A 50 34.37 3.01 -70.67
N PRO A 51 35.48 3.53 -70.13
CA PRO A 51 36.75 3.43 -70.81
C PRO A 51 37.45 2.15 -70.47
N ALA A 52 37.79 1.39 -71.50
CA ALA A 52 38.67 0.26 -71.40
C ALA A 52 40.10 0.77 -71.10
N LEU A 53 40.64 0.35 -69.98
CA LEU A 53 42.07 0.54 -69.67
C LEU A 53 42.65 -0.76 -69.13
N THR A 54 43.53 -1.23 -69.89
CA THR A 54 44.65 -2.18 -69.82
C THR A 54 44.92 -2.76 -68.45
N ALA A 55 44.98 -4.09 -68.40
CA ALA A 55 45.39 -4.94 -67.28
C ALA A 55 46.84 -4.64 -66.82
N GLY A 56 46.98 -3.81 -65.81
CA GLY A 56 48.18 -3.77 -64.98
C GLY A 56 47.89 -4.55 -63.68
N GLY A 57 48.53 -5.69 -63.52
CA GLY A 57 48.35 -6.55 -62.33
C GLY A 57 48.75 -5.84 -61.04
N ILE A 58 47.74 -5.26 -60.37
CA ILE A 58 47.91 -4.74 -58.99
C ILE A 58 47.93 -5.96 -58.10
N LYS A 59 49.12 -6.33 -57.58
CA LYS A 59 49.24 -7.30 -56.46
C LYS A 59 48.39 -6.76 -55.33
N LYS A 60 47.30 -7.50 -54.98
CA LYS A 60 46.53 -7.23 -53.74
C LYS A 60 47.49 -7.09 -52.58
N PRO A 61 47.39 -6.02 -51.75
CA PRO A 61 48.15 -5.95 -50.52
C PRO A 61 47.86 -7.17 -49.68
N ARG A 62 48.90 -7.80 -49.19
CA ARG A 62 48.80 -8.88 -48.18
C ARG A 62 48.03 -8.28 -47.01
N GLN A 63 46.83 -8.74 -46.79
CA GLN A 63 46.09 -8.42 -45.58
C GLN A 63 46.82 -9.12 -44.41
N ASP A 64 47.62 -8.32 -43.71
CA ASP A 64 48.21 -8.81 -42.47
C ASP A 64 47.10 -9.18 -41.52
N LYS A 65 47.08 -10.46 -41.14
CA LYS A 65 46.09 -11.01 -40.22
C LYS A 65 46.19 -10.25 -38.90
N PRO A 66 45.10 -9.66 -38.40
CA PRO A 66 45.16 -8.94 -37.15
C PRO A 66 45.68 -9.87 -36.02
N PRO A 67 46.40 -9.35 -35.02
CA PRO A 67 46.96 -10.16 -33.95
C PRO A 67 45.85 -10.92 -33.22
N GLU A 68 45.99 -12.24 -33.21
CA GLU A 68 45.12 -13.12 -32.45
C GLU A 68 45.51 -13.05 -30.96
N ILE A 69 44.55 -12.70 -30.11
CA ILE A 69 44.74 -12.75 -28.66
C ILE A 69 44.56 -14.24 -28.25
N ASP A 70 45.68 -14.83 -27.83
CA ASP A 70 45.67 -16.22 -27.33
C ASP A 70 45.32 -16.21 -25.84
N LEU A 71 44.12 -16.56 -25.52
CA LEU A 71 43.59 -16.75 -24.16
C LEU A 71 43.75 -18.20 -23.67
N GLY A 72 44.84 -18.87 -24.07
CA GLY A 72 45.28 -20.18 -23.56
C GLY A 72 44.49 -21.40 -24.02
N ILE A 73 43.18 -21.31 -24.20
CA ILE A 73 42.33 -22.43 -24.61
C ILE A 73 41.47 -22.09 -25.84
N TRP A 74 41.17 -20.81 -26.09
CA TRP A 74 40.34 -20.36 -27.21
C TRP A 74 41.05 -19.25 -27.98
N ARG A 75 41.48 -19.53 -29.22
CA ARG A 75 41.93 -18.47 -30.13
C ARG A 75 40.71 -17.65 -30.58
N ILE A 76 40.44 -16.56 -29.90
CA ILE A 76 39.35 -15.67 -30.24
C ILE A 76 39.89 -14.53 -31.11
N SER A 77 39.48 -14.51 -32.39
CA SER A 77 39.71 -13.34 -33.27
C SER A 77 39.01 -12.13 -32.72
N ARG A 78 39.62 -10.93 -32.85
CA ARG A 78 39.00 -9.66 -32.42
C ARG A 78 37.55 -9.51 -32.90
N ARG A 79 37.26 -10.01 -34.11
CA ARG A 79 35.91 -9.98 -34.71
C ARG A 79 34.94 -10.88 -33.95
N ASN A 80 35.38 -12.01 -33.47
CA ASN A 80 34.56 -12.97 -32.75
C ASN A 80 34.41 -12.64 -31.26
N PHE A 81 35.32 -11.86 -30.71
CA PHE A 81 35.28 -11.42 -29.30
C PHE A 81 33.98 -10.70 -28.97
N PHE A 82 33.60 -9.72 -29.76
CA PHE A 82 32.35 -8.98 -29.54
C PHE A 82 31.10 -9.86 -29.67
N SER A 83 31.12 -10.83 -30.58
CA SER A 83 30.03 -11.78 -30.72
C SER A 83 29.91 -12.69 -29.50
N VAL A 84 31.02 -13.25 -29.02
CA VAL A 84 31.03 -14.10 -27.82
C VAL A 84 30.66 -13.30 -26.58
N ALA A 85 31.22 -12.10 -26.40
CA ALA A 85 30.89 -11.22 -25.29
C ALA A 85 29.41 -10.82 -25.30
N GLY A 86 28.84 -10.51 -26.47
CA GLY A 86 27.43 -10.17 -26.63
C GLY A 86 26.51 -11.34 -26.24
N TRP A 87 26.81 -12.54 -26.71
CA TRP A 87 26.05 -13.73 -26.32
C TRP A 87 26.19 -14.05 -24.83
N ALA A 88 27.39 -13.93 -24.26
CA ALA A 88 27.61 -14.14 -22.84
C ALA A 88 26.79 -13.13 -22.00
N ALA A 89 26.85 -11.85 -22.36
CA ALA A 89 26.04 -10.83 -21.68
C ALA A 89 24.53 -11.09 -21.80
N PHE A 90 24.07 -11.53 -22.97
CA PHE A 90 22.67 -11.91 -23.19
C PHE A 90 22.25 -13.06 -22.28
N PHE A 91 23.04 -14.14 -22.20
CA PHE A 91 22.71 -15.25 -21.31
C PHE A 91 22.73 -14.87 -19.84
N VAL A 92 23.69 -14.06 -19.41
CA VAL A 92 23.73 -13.53 -18.05
C VAL A 92 22.49 -12.70 -17.75
N PHE A 93 22.10 -11.83 -18.67
CA PHE A 93 20.88 -11.03 -18.53
C PHE A 93 19.61 -11.89 -18.40
N ILE A 94 19.45 -12.89 -19.30
CA ILE A 94 18.30 -13.81 -19.23
C ILE A 94 18.31 -14.60 -17.93
N PHE A 95 19.46 -15.12 -17.52
CA PHE A 95 19.57 -15.89 -16.28
C PHE A 95 19.23 -15.07 -15.05
N THR A 96 19.78 -13.86 -14.93
CA THR A 96 19.47 -12.96 -13.79
C THR A 96 18.02 -12.51 -13.79
N SER A 97 17.46 -12.21 -14.98
CA SER A 97 16.05 -11.86 -15.11
C SER A 97 15.13 -13.02 -14.73
N THR A 98 15.46 -14.24 -15.14
CA THR A 98 14.70 -15.44 -14.77
C THR A 98 14.73 -15.68 -13.27
N ILE A 99 15.90 -15.57 -12.62
CA ILE A 99 16.02 -15.70 -11.16
C ILE A 99 15.21 -14.62 -10.45
N ALA A 100 15.28 -13.38 -10.91
CA ALA A 100 14.51 -12.27 -10.34
C ALA A 100 13.00 -12.52 -10.43
N THR A 101 12.53 -13.00 -11.58
CA THR A 101 11.12 -13.36 -11.80
C THR A 101 10.69 -14.52 -10.91
N LEU A 102 11.47 -15.58 -10.85
CA LEU A 102 11.19 -16.72 -9.96
C LEU A 102 11.15 -16.28 -8.50
N ARG A 103 12.09 -15.43 -8.08
CA ARG A 103 12.12 -14.89 -6.71
C ARG A 103 10.90 -14.02 -6.39
N MET A 104 10.36 -13.32 -7.38
CA MET A 104 9.13 -12.54 -7.24
C MET A 104 7.89 -13.45 -7.11
N MET A 105 7.88 -14.61 -7.76
CA MET A 105 6.78 -15.57 -7.70
C MET A 105 6.70 -16.30 -6.34
N PHE A 106 7.80 -16.33 -5.59
CA PHE A 106 7.80 -16.86 -4.22
C PHE A 106 7.77 -15.68 -3.23
N PRO A 107 6.56 -15.18 -2.85
CA PRO A 107 6.47 -14.10 -1.89
C PRO A 107 7.12 -14.55 -0.59
N ARG A 108 7.95 -13.69 -0.02
CA ARG A 108 8.45 -13.90 1.33
C ARG A 108 7.23 -13.85 2.25
N ILE A 109 6.90 -14.97 2.85
CA ILE A 109 5.90 -15.02 3.91
C ILE A 109 6.44 -14.12 5.01
N LEU A 110 5.83 -12.94 5.16
CA LEU A 110 6.09 -12.08 6.31
C LEU A 110 5.66 -12.87 7.54
N TYR A 111 6.54 -12.95 8.53
CA TYR A 111 6.18 -13.51 9.83
C TYR A 111 5.08 -12.63 10.42
N GLU A 112 3.85 -13.11 10.33
CA GLU A 112 2.76 -12.48 11.04
C GLU A 112 2.81 -12.94 12.50
N PRO A 113 2.70 -12.02 13.46
CA PRO A 113 2.62 -12.41 14.87
C PRO A 113 1.40 -13.31 15.08
N PRO A 114 1.46 -14.24 16.05
CA PRO A 114 0.37 -15.17 16.31
C PRO A 114 -0.95 -14.40 16.47
N SER A 115 -2.02 -14.98 15.93
CA SER A 115 -3.34 -14.35 15.95
C SER A 115 -3.90 -14.20 17.36
N ALA A 116 -3.60 -15.16 18.22
CA ALA A 116 -3.94 -15.13 19.64
C ALA A 116 -2.70 -14.73 20.45
N PHE A 117 -2.84 -13.76 21.34
CA PHE A 117 -1.79 -13.30 22.23
C PHE A 117 -2.31 -13.05 23.64
N LYS A 118 -1.42 -13.13 24.61
CA LYS A 118 -1.71 -12.85 26.01
C LYS A 118 -1.53 -11.37 26.30
N ALA A 119 -2.57 -10.75 26.80
CA ALA A 119 -2.62 -9.31 27.06
C ALA A 119 -2.30 -8.94 28.53
N GLY A 120 -1.65 -9.82 29.29
CA GLY A 120 -1.33 -9.58 30.69
C GLY A 120 -2.47 -9.91 31.64
N TYR A 121 -2.30 -9.53 32.90
CA TYR A 121 -3.29 -9.81 33.94
C TYR A 121 -4.36 -8.71 34.00
N PRO A 122 -5.60 -9.07 34.39
CA PRO A 122 -6.67 -8.07 34.54
C PRO A 122 -6.35 -6.95 35.51
N GLU A 123 -5.53 -7.20 36.52
CA GLU A 123 -5.12 -6.23 37.54
C GLU A 123 -4.21 -5.12 36.97
N ASP A 124 -3.52 -5.39 35.85
CA ASP A 124 -2.61 -4.43 35.21
C ASP A 124 -3.35 -3.25 34.58
N TYR A 125 -4.68 -3.29 34.47
CA TYR A 125 -5.49 -2.30 33.81
C TYR A 125 -6.32 -1.49 34.81
N LEU A 126 -6.38 -0.19 34.62
CA LEU A 126 -7.24 0.68 35.42
C LEU A 126 -8.68 0.70 34.89
N VAL A 127 -9.65 0.74 35.79
CA VAL A 127 -11.06 0.81 35.42
C VAL A 127 -11.32 2.09 34.63
N GLY A 128 -11.97 1.97 33.46
CA GLY A 128 -12.24 3.08 32.55
C GLY A 128 -11.08 3.41 31.59
N GLU A 129 -9.97 2.68 31.66
CA GLU A 129 -8.80 2.90 30.80
C GLU A 129 -8.95 2.22 29.45
N VAL A 130 -8.34 2.84 28.43
CA VAL A 130 -8.08 2.26 27.12
C VAL A 130 -6.57 2.05 26.99
N SER A 131 -6.13 0.81 27.06
CA SER A 131 -4.71 0.47 26.92
C SER A 131 -4.29 0.44 25.45
N GLU A 132 -3.26 1.21 25.12
CA GLU A 132 -2.65 1.24 23.79
C GLU A 132 -1.43 0.32 23.64
N LYS A 133 -1.10 -0.46 24.68
CA LYS A 133 0.10 -1.29 24.76
C LYS A 133 0.25 -2.25 23.57
N TYR A 134 -0.86 -2.78 23.06
CA TYR A 134 -0.89 -3.75 21.97
C TYR A 134 -1.32 -3.17 20.63
N LYS A 135 -1.36 -1.85 20.52
CA LYS A 135 -1.79 -1.15 19.30
C LYS A 135 -0.81 -1.33 18.14
N ASP A 136 0.48 -1.22 18.41
CA ASP A 136 1.50 -1.22 17.35
C ASP A 136 1.83 -2.64 16.87
N ASP A 137 1.96 -3.61 17.78
CA ASP A 137 2.31 -4.99 17.47
C ASP A 137 1.12 -5.80 16.93
N TYR A 138 -0.04 -5.66 17.59
CA TYR A 138 -1.22 -6.50 17.32
C TYR A 138 -2.39 -5.72 16.74
N ARG A 139 -2.30 -4.38 16.68
CA ARG A 139 -3.39 -3.47 16.26
C ARG A 139 -4.67 -3.68 17.07
N VAL A 140 -4.53 -3.74 18.39
CA VAL A 140 -5.60 -4.00 19.34
C VAL A 140 -5.54 -3.01 20.50
N TRP A 141 -6.69 -2.52 20.91
CA TRP A 141 -6.88 -1.84 22.20
C TRP A 141 -7.61 -2.75 23.16
N ILE A 142 -7.17 -2.75 24.42
CA ILE A 142 -7.87 -3.39 25.52
C ILE A 142 -8.58 -2.29 26.31
N VAL A 143 -9.87 -2.44 26.45
CA VAL A 143 -10.69 -1.48 27.21
C VAL A 143 -11.20 -2.17 28.45
N ARG A 144 -10.92 -1.59 29.63
CA ARG A 144 -11.48 -2.03 30.90
C ARG A 144 -12.69 -1.18 31.24
N GLU A 145 -13.81 -1.84 31.45
CA GLU A 145 -15.02 -1.27 32.03
C GLU A 145 -15.16 -1.71 33.49
N GLN A 146 -16.19 -1.21 34.19
CA GLN A 146 -16.42 -1.58 35.59
C GLN A 146 -16.71 -3.07 35.75
N GLU A 147 -17.41 -3.69 34.79
CA GLU A 147 -17.88 -5.07 34.86
C GLU A 147 -16.98 -6.05 34.09
N GLY A 148 -15.91 -5.56 33.40
CA GLY A 148 -15.05 -6.44 32.64
C GLY A 148 -14.28 -5.78 31.51
N PHE A 149 -13.93 -6.57 30.50
CA PHE A 149 -13.05 -6.18 29.42
C PHE A 149 -13.62 -6.46 28.04
N TYR A 150 -13.26 -5.66 27.09
CA TYR A 150 -13.39 -5.98 25.67
C TYR A 150 -12.17 -5.52 24.87
N ALA A 151 -11.89 -6.24 23.81
CA ALA A 151 -10.80 -5.92 22.88
C ALA A 151 -11.38 -5.32 21.59
N ILE A 152 -10.81 -4.20 21.16
CA ILE A 152 -11.22 -3.48 19.93
C ILE A 152 -10.10 -3.56 18.90
N SER A 153 -10.44 -3.86 17.66
CA SER A 153 -9.53 -3.80 16.54
C SER A 153 -9.14 -2.35 16.23
N ALA A 154 -7.85 -2.05 16.23
CA ALA A 154 -7.31 -0.73 15.90
C ALA A 154 -7.25 -0.49 14.37
N ILE A 155 -8.27 -0.96 13.65
CA ILE A 155 -8.39 -0.86 12.20
C ILE A 155 -9.64 -0.07 11.87
N CYS A 156 -9.44 1.15 11.34
CA CYS A 156 -10.55 2.00 10.92
C CYS A 156 -11.37 1.33 9.82
N THR A 157 -12.68 1.30 10.00
CA THR A 157 -13.61 0.65 9.08
C THR A 157 -13.83 1.41 7.77
N HIS A 158 -13.22 2.61 7.63
CA HIS A 158 -13.21 3.34 6.37
C HIS A 158 -12.20 2.72 5.37
N LEU A 159 -10.90 2.84 5.62
CA LEU A 159 -9.82 2.37 4.73
C LEU A 159 -8.65 1.71 5.49
N GLY A 160 -8.88 1.20 6.70
CA GLY A 160 -7.89 0.40 7.42
C GLY A 160 -6.77 1.15 8.14
N CYS A 161 -6.82 2.50 8.21
CA CYS A 161 -5.89 3.29 9.01
C CYS A 161 -6.00 2.94 10.50
N THR A 162 -4.98 3.24 11.29
CA THR A 162 -5.02 3.08 12.75
C THR A 162 -5.51 4.38 13.39
N PRO A 163 -6.71 4.41 14.00
CA PRO A 163 -7.17 5.55 14.78
C PRO A 163 -6.29 5.76 16.02
N ARG A 164 -6.33 6.96 16.58
CA ARG A 164 -5.65 7.30 17.83
C ARG A 164 -6.66 7.43 18.94
N TRP A 165 -6.31 6.98 20.14
CA TRP A 165 -7.09 7.24 21.33
C TRP A 165 -6.81 8.66 21.84
N LEU A 166 -7.85 9.42 22.05
CA LEU A 166 -7.80 10.77 22.64
C LEU A 166 -8.42 10.71 24.04
N ALA A 167 -7.59 10.45 25.03
CA ALA A 167 -8.05 10.30 26.41
C ALA A 167 -8.85 11.49 26.94
N PRO A 168 -8.46 12.78 26.71
CA PRO A 168 -9.23 13.93 27.17
C PRO A 168 -10.63 14.00 26.57
N GLU A 169 -10.79 13.50 25.34
CA GLU A 169 -12.06 13.56 24.61
C GLU A 169 -12.84 12.23 24.66
N ASN A 170 -12.27 11.21 25.32
CA ASN A 170 -12.86 9.88 25.49
C ASN A 170 -13.36 9.27 24.17
N LYS A 171 -12.55 9.42 23.11
CA LYS A 171 -12.89 8.95 21.75
C LYS A 171 -11.66 8.48 20.98
N PHE A 172 -11.88 7.63 19.99
CA PHE A 172 -10.88 7.33 18.96
C PHE A 172 -11.09 8.26 17.77
N LYS A 173 -10.02 8.81 17.24
CA LYS A 173 -10.03 9.67 16.05
C LYS A 173 -9.07 9.14 15.00
N CYS A 174 -9.57 8.90 13.81
CA CYS A 174 -8.76 8.46 12.68
C CYS A 174 -8.07 9.66 12.02
N PRO A 175 -6.73 9.70 11.94
CA PRO A 175 -6.01 10.85 11.39
C PRO A 175 -6.12 10.97 9.87
N CYS A 176 -6.47 9.87 9.18
CA CYS A 176 -6.48 9.85 7.72
C CYS A 176 -7.61 10.72 7.14
N HIS A 177 -8.85 10.51 7.60
CA HIS A 177 -10.03 11.22 7.07
C HIS A 177 -11.01 11.65 8.15
N GLY A 178 -10.57 11.67 9.42
CA GLY A 178 -11.33 12.27 10.51
C GLY A 178 -12.46 11.40 11.09
N SER A 179 -12.57 10.11 10.76
CA SER A 179 -13.58 9.24 11.37
C SER A 179 -13.44 9.21 12.90
N GLY A 180 -14.56 9.40 13.61
CA GLY A 180 -14.64 9.38 15.06
C GLY A 180 -15.39 8.17 15.59
N PHE A 181 -14.86 7.55 16.66
CA PHE A 181 -15.48 6.42 17.33
C PHE A 181 -15.48 6.65 18.84
N ARG A 182 -16.56 6.28 19.48
CA ARG A 182 -16.67 6.30 20.94
C ARG A 182 -15.74 5.26 21.57
N ARG A 183 -15.48 5.33 22.85
CA ARG A 183 -14.69 4.33 23.59
C ARG A 183 -15.21 2.91 23.38
N THR A 184 -16.51 2.75 23.24
CA THR A 184 -17.15 1.46 22.95
C THR A 184 -16.86 0.90 21.56
N GLY A 185 -16.27 1.71 20.64
CA GLY A 185 -16.04 1.37 19.23
C GLY A 185 -17.14 1.84 18.29
N ILE A 186 -18.24 2.38 18.79
CA ILE A 186 -19.35 2.87 17.94
C ILE A 186 -18.91 4.14 17.21
N ASN A 187 -19.08 4.17 15.89
CA ASN A 187 -18.82 5.35 15.07
C ASN A 187 -19.90 6.42 15.32
N PHE A 188 -19.49 7.66 15.42
CA PHE A 188 -20.39 8.80 15.54
C PHE A 188 -20.05 9.92 14.54
N GLU A 189 -18.88 9.84 13.90
CA GLU A 189 -18.39 10.82 12.94
C GLU A 189 -17.78 10.09 11.73
N GLY A 190 -18.26 10.45 10.53
CA GLY A 190 -17.82 9.82 9.28
C GLY A 190 -16.41 10.20 8.85
N PRO A 191 -15.86 9.57 7.79
CA PRO A 191 -16.54 8.75 6.77
C PRO A 191 -16.61 7.24 7.06
N ALA A 192 -16.23 6.75 8.23
CA ALA A 192 -16.33 5.33 8.55
C ALA A 192 -17.79 4.85 8.51
N PRO A 193 -18.11 3.80 7.72
CA PRO A 193 -19.49 3.38 7.51
C PRO A 193 -20.07 2.55 8.67
N ARG A 194 -19.23 2.02 9.57
CA ARG A 194 -19.63 1.10 10.62
C ARG A 194 -18.73 1.18 11.85
N PRO A 195 -19.17 0.68 13.03
CA PRO A 195 -18.38 0.57 14.22
C PRO A 195 -17.07 -0.21 14.05
N LEU A 196 -16.13 0.00 14.95
CA LEU A 196 -14.92 -0.83 15.05
C LEU A 196 -15.30 -2.27 15.45
N GLU A 197 -14.56 -3.23 14.92
CA GLU A 197 -14.79 -4.63 15.24
C GLU A 197 -14.27 -4.94 16.65
N ARG A 198 -15.05 -5.68 17.43
CA ARG A 198 -14.56 -6.30 18.66
C ARG A 198 -13.93 -7.64 18.36
N LEU A 199 -12.98 -8.03 19.19
CA LEU A 199 -12.21 -9.26 19.04
C LEU A 199 -12.59 -10.23 20.14
N LYS A 200 -12.37 -11.53 19.89
CA LYS A 200 -12.59 -12.53 20.95
C LYS A 200 -11.65 -12.26 22.11
N ILE A 201 -12.23 -12.26 23.31
CA ILE A 201 -11.52 -12.06 24.55
C ILE A 201 -11.96 -13.15 25.56
N SER A 202 -10.98 -13.77 26.21
CA SER A 202 -11.20 -14.79 27.21
C SER A 202 -10.12 -14.75 28.28
N LEU A 203 -10.31 -15.45 29.38
CA LEU A 203 -9.27 -15.65 30.35
C LEU A 203 -8.56 -16.98 30.02
N ALA A 204 -7.24 -16.97 30.00
CA ALA A 204 -6.43 -18.17 29.84
C ALA A 204 -6.30 -18.92 31.16
N ASP A 205 -5.85 -20.20 31.12
CA ASP A 205 -5.70 -21.04 32.29
C ASP A 205 -4.72 -20.48 33.34
N ASP A 206 -3.79 -19.60 32.91
CA ASP A 206 -2.84 -18.92 33.77
C ASP A 206 -3.35 -17.59 34.35
N GLY A 207 -4.62 -17.26 34.13
CA GLY A 207 -5.24 -16.02 34.61
C GLY A 207 -4.95 -14.79 33.78
N GLN A 208 -4.24 -14.90 32.65
CA GLN A 208 -4.01 -13.80 31.75
C GLN A 208 -5.16 -13.60 30.76
N ILE A 209 -5.37 -12.38 30.34
CA ILE A 209 -6.32 -12.05 29.27
C ILE A 209 -5.77 -12.60 27.95
N LEU A 210 -6.52 -13.46 27.28
CA LEU A 210 -6.22 -13.99 25.95
C LEU A 210 -7.11 -13.30 24.93
N VAL A 211 -6.49 -12.72 23.91
CA VAL A 211 -7.19 -12.05 22.80
C VAL A 211 -6.88 -12.77 21.49
N ASP A 212 -7.91 -13.16 20.75
CA ASP A 212 -7.78 -13.74 19.42
C ASP A 212 -8.27 -12.77 18.35
N ARG A 213 -7.36 -12.34 17.48
CA ARG A 213 -7.63 -11.39 16.40
C ARG A 213 -8.33 -12.01 15.19
N ASN A 214 -8.34 -13.33 15.06
CA ASN A 214 -9.01 -14.00 13.94
C ASN A 214 -10.52 -13.97 14.09
N ILE A 215 -11.00 -13.95 15.32
CA ILE A 215 -12.43 -13.97 15.62
C ILE A 215 -12.88 -12.55 15.89
N LYS A 216 -13.66 -12.01 14.95
CA LYS A 216 -14.14 -10.64 14.96
C LYS A 216 -15.66 -10.60 15.10
N PHE A 217 -16.11 -9.73 15.96
CA PHE A 217 -17.53 -9.49 16.25
C PHE A 217 -17.96 -8.14 15.68
N ARG A 218 -18.97 -8.16 14.85
CA ARG A 218 -19.53 -6.98 14.20
C ARG A 218 -20.81 -6.54 14.89
N PHE A 219 -20.92 -5.23 15.11
CA PHE A 219 -22.11 -4.65 15.74
C PHE A 219 -23.36 -4.87 14.90
N GLU A 220 -23.27 -4.71 13.58
CA GLU A 220 -24.37 -4.81 12.63
C GLU A 220 -25.02 -6.21 12.64
N ASN A 221 -24.23 -7.23 12.92
CA ASN A 221 -24.70 -8.62 13.02
C ASN A 221 -25.30 -8.96 14.38
N GLY A 222 -25.27 -8.02 15.34
CA GLY A 222 -25.66 -8.30 16.71
C GLY A 222 -24.65 -9.16 17.48
N ASP A 223 -23.43 -9.33 16.96
CA ASP A 223 -22.42 -10.22 17.54
C ASP A 223 -21.90 -9.74 18.91
N TRP A 224 -22.09 -8.46 19.25
CA TRP A 224 -21.61 -7.90 20.52
C TRP A 224 -22.32 -8.43 21.76
N ILE A 225 -23.44 -9.16 21.56
CA ILE A 225 -24.16 -9.85 22.65
C ILE A 225 -23.50 -11.20 23.01
N LYS A 226 -22.65 -11.72 22.13
CA LYS A 226 -22.00 -13.01 22.34
C LYS A 226 -21.06 -12.96 23.55
N PRO A 227 -21.00 -14.02 24.37
CA PRO A 227 -20.18 -14.04 25.58
C PRO A 227 -18.67 -13.86 25.29
N ASP A 228 -18.20 -14.36 24.15
CA ASP A 228 -16.79 -14.26 23.75
C ASP A 228 -16.36 -12.84 23.34
N CYS A 229 -17.32 -11.91 23.19
CA CYS A 229 -17.07 -10.52 22.83
C CYS A 229 -16.76 -9.64 24.03
N TYR A 230 -17.05 -10.12 25.22
CA TYR A 230 -16.92 -9.41 26.49
C TYR A 230 -16.49 -10.36 27.62
N LEU A 231 -15.37 -10.07 28.24
CA LEU A 231 -14.88 -10.82 29.40
C LEU A 231 -15.40 -10.15 30.69
N LYS A 232 -16.33 -10.81 31.38
CA LYS A 232 -16.79 -10.37 32.71
C LYS A 232 -15.69 -10.59 33.74
N TYR A 233 -15.35 -9.54 34.46
CA TYR A 233 -14.34 -9.54 35.50
C TYR A 233 -14.70 -8.46 36.54
N SER A 234 -15.06 -8.93 37.75
CA SER A 234 -15.46 -8.04 38.86
C SER A 234 -14.49 -8.18 40.03
#